data_ecdb82a30309fd75aa8da1574ad1adab
#
_entry.id   ecdb82a30309fd75aa8da1574ad1adab
#
_cell.length_a   1.000
_cell.length_b   1.000
_cell.length_c   1.000
_cell.angle_alpha   90.00
_cell.angle_beta   90.00
_cell.angle_gamma   90.00
#
_symmetry.space_group_name_H-M   'P 1'
#
loop_
_entity.id
_entity.type
_entity.pdbx_description
1 polymer ?
#
loop_
_entity_poly.entity_id
_entity_poly.type
_entity_poly.pdbx_seq_one_letter_code
_entity_poly.pdbx_strand_id
1 'polypeptide(L)'
;SRQIALLNSTVSSGLKANWDDEYYSLFYVNEGLCRMLGYTEEELMAKCRGRMTELVYPPDLPQALADCERCFANSLTYSTEYRMQRKDGKLIWVWDTGSKSKNEEGKTVINSVIVDITERRHTNDTIRRQKAFFQSLYDTTLCALVQYDLNGTFLNANAFTFDVIGYTEEQFRTETGGSLMSIVHPCDVDTVREHIERLIADRRPTVYNCR
;
A
#
# COMPACT_ATOMS: atom_id res chain seq x y z
N SER A 1 -4.13 -13.75 -27.83
CA SER A 1 -5.55 -13.49 -28.08
C SER A 1 -6.35 -12.97 -26.87
N ARG A 2 -6.16 -13.47 -25.64
CA ARG A 2 -6.88 -12.95 -24.44
C ARG A 2 -6.36 -11.57 -24.01
N GLN A 3 -5.07 -11.30 -24.20
CA GLN A 3 -4.45 -9.98 -23.93
C GLN A 3 -4.90 -8.91 -24.94
N ILE A 4 -5.13 -9.28 -26.20
CA ILE A 4 -5.64 -8.36 -27.23
C ILE A 4 -7.09 -7.94 -26.90
N ALA A 5 -7.91 -8.87 -26.39
CA ALA A 5 -9.27 -8.56 -25.96
C ALA A 5 -9.33 -7.60 -24.76
N LEU A 6 -8.38 -7.71 -23.80
CA LEU A 6 -8.24 -6.78 -22.68
C LEU A 6 -7.78 -5.39 -23.14
N LEU A 7 -6.86 -5.30 -24.08
CA LEU A 7 -6.37 -4.04 -24.64
C LEU A 7 -7.41 -3.29 -25.48
N ASN A 8 -8.35 -4.02 -26.08
CA ASN A 8 -9.44 -3.43 -26.87
C ASN A 8 -10.71 -3.15 -26.06
N SER A 9 -10.69 -3.47 -24.76
CA SER A 9 -11.82 -3.21 -23.86
C SER A 9 -11.86 -1.70 -23.54
N THR A 10 -13.03 -1.10 -23.65
CA THR A 10 -13.26 0.31 -23.26
C THR A 10 -13.12 0.56 -21.77
N VAL A 11 -12.95 -0.48 -20.96
CA VAL A 11 -12.85 -0.45 -19.51
C VAL A 11 -11.39 -0.41 -19.02
N SER A 12 -10.44 -0.99 -19.78
CA SER A 12 -9.02 -0.99 -19.42
C SER A 12 -8.25 0.07 -20.19
N SER A 13 -7.27 0.72 -19.56
CA SER A 13 -6.31 1.60 -20.22
C SER A 13 -5.17 0.79 -20.79
N GLY A 14 -4.79 1.03 -22.06
CA GLY A 14 -3.73 0.28 -22.68
C GLY A 14 -3.09 0.98 -23.88
N LEU A 15 -1.86 0.58 -24.16
CA LEU A 15 -1.10 1.05 -25.31
C LEU A 15 -0.28 -0.06 -25.94
N LYS A 16 0.21 0.18 -27.17
CA LYS A 16 1.23 -0.62 -27.84
C LYS A 16 2.33 0.28 -28.35
N ALA A 17 3.58 -0.12 -28.11
CA ALA A 17 4.76 0.60 -28.51
C ALA A 17 5.81 -0.32 -29.12
N ASN A 18 6.69 0.23 -29.95
CA ASN A 18 7.87 -0.48 -30.40
C ASN A 18 8.89 -0.58 -29.26
N TRP A 19 9.54 -1.74 -29.13
CA TRP A 19 10.60 -1.94 -28.17
C TRP A 19 11.98 -1.50 -28.69
N ASP A 20 12.20 -1.65 -29.99
CA ASP A 20 13.52 -1.57 -30.60
C ASP A 20 13.95 -0.12 -30.91
N ASP A 21 13.21 0.89 -30.45
CA ASP A 21 13.58 2.29 -30.58
C ASP A 21 13.75 2.99 -29.24
N GLU A 22 14.59 4.04 -29.21
CA GLU A 22 15.00 4.77 -28.01
C GLU A 22 13.82 5.43 -27.25
N TYR A 23 12.72 5.71 -27.95
CA TYR A 23 11.57 6.45 -27.42
C TYR A 23 10.34 5.58 -27.19
N TYR A 24 10.42 4.28 -27.49
CA TYR A 24 9.28 3.35 -27.48
C TYR A 24 8.10 3.93 -28.27
N SER A 25 8.30 4.11 -29.58
CA SER A 25 7.30 4.74 -30.46
C SER A 25 5.95 4.09 -30.34
N LEU A 26 4.95 4.90 -29.97
CA LEU A 26 3.56 4.49 -29.83
C LEU A 26 2.92 4.34 -31.20
N PHE A 27 2.19 3.25 -31.41
CA PHE A 27 1.38 3.05 -32.60
C PHE A 27 -0.07 2.72 -32.27
N TYR A 28 -0.41 2.57 -31.00
CA TYR A 28 -1.77 2.33 -30.55
C TYR A 28 -1.97 2.79 -29.10
N VAL A 29 -3.04 3.49 -28.87
CA VAL A 29 -3.59 3.81 -27.54
C VAL A 29 -5.09 3.51 -27.56
N ASN A 30 -5.66 3.02 -26.47
CA ASN A 30 -7.08 2.78 -26.44
C ASN A 30 -7.86 3.94 -25.79
N GLU A 31 -9.17 3.94 -25.98
CA GLU A 31 -10.07 4.94 -25.41
C GLU A 31 -10.00 5.03 -23.88
N GLY A 32 -9.73 3.90 -23.19
CA GLY A 32 -9.55 3.85 -21.74
C GLY A 32 -8.39 4.71 -21.28
N LEU A 33 -7.23 4.63 -21.96
CA LEU A 33 -6.06 5.46 -21.65
C LEU A 33 -6.35 6.94 -21.92
N CYS A 34 -6.99 7.25 -23.04
CA CYS A 34 -7.37 8.61 -23.40
C CYS A 34 -8.29 9.24 -22.33
N ARG A 35 -9.32 8.52 -21.90
CA ARG A 35 -10.22 8.96 -20.82
C ARG A 35 -9.49 9.14 -19.49
N MET A 36 -8.64 8.21 -19.11
CA MET A 36 -7.86 8.27 -17.86
C MET A 36 -7.00 9.54 -17.83
N LEU A 37 -6.37 9.89 -18.94
CA LEU A 37 -5.52 11.07 -19.05
C LEU A 37 -6.27 12.34 -19.41
N GLY A 38 -7.53 12.25 -19.88
CA GLY A 38 -8.36 13.38 -20.24
C GLY A 38 -8.09 13.97 -21.63
N TYR A 39 -7.53 13.18 -22.55
CA TYR A 39 -7.24 13.58 -23.93
C TYR A 39 -8.10 12.80 -24.93
N THR A 40 -8.28 13.35 -26.13
CA THR A 40 -8.62 12.52 -27.29
C THR A 40 -7.36 11.76 -27.75
N GLU A 41 -7.54 10.73 -28.61
CA GLU A 41 -6.41 10.00 -29.17
C GLU A 41 -5.46 10.93 -29.94
N GLU A 42 -6.01 11.79 -30.80
CA GLU A 42 -5.24 12.76 -31.58
C GLU A 42 -4.46 13.74 -30.69
N GLU A 43 -5.10 14.27 -29.65
CA GLU A 43 -4.46 15.16 -28.69
C GLU A 43 -3.35 14.46 -27.92
N LEU A 44 -3.59 13.20 -27.50
CA LEU A 44 -2.60 12.41 -26.75
C LEU A 44 -1.37 12.11 -27.60
N MET A 45 -1.59 11.67 -28.84
CA MET A 45 -0.52 11.37 -29.78
C MET A 45 0.28 12.64 -30.15
N ALA A 46 -0.39 13.78 -30.33
CA ALA A 46 0.27 15.05 -30.56
C ALA A 46 1.09 15.51 -29.32
N LYS A 47 0.53 15.36 -28.11
CA LYS A 47 1.18 15.73 -26.85
C LYS A 47 2.44 14.93 -26.61
N CYS A 48 2.41 13.62 -26.82
CA CYS A 48 3.57 12.75 -26.60
C CYS A 48 4.44 12.58 -27.86
N ARG A 49 4.11 13.22 -28.97
CA ARG A 49 4.83 13.09 -30.25
C ARG A 49 4.98 11.64 -30.71
N GLY A 50 3.99 10.80 -30.37
CA GLY A 50 4.08 9.37 -30.60
C GLY A 50 5.15 8.64 -29.81
N ARG A 51 5.60 9.16 -28.65
CA ARG A 51 6.66 8.58 -27.82
C ARG A 51 6.12 8.20 -26.45
N MET A 52 6.28 6.95 -26.04
CA MET A 52 5.85 6.47 -24.74
C MET A 52 6.56 7.23 -23.58
N THR A 53 7.83 7.50 -23.74
CA THR A 53 8.65 8.21 -22.75
C THR A 53 8.13 9.60 -22.41
N GLU A 54 7.46 10.28 -23.33
CA GLU A 54 6.85 11.60 -23.10
C GLU A 54 5.55 11.56 -22.27
N LEU A 55 4.97 10.38 -22.04
CA LEU A 55 3.80 10.19 -21.17
C LEU A 55 4.20 10.02 -19.70
N VAL A 56 5.42 9.57 -19.45
CA VAL A 56 5.95 9.41 -18.09
C VAL A 56 6.33 10.78 -17.53
N TYR A 57 5.99 11.04 -16.27
CA TYR A 57 6.45 12.25 -15.59
C TYR A 57 8.00 12.29 -15.57
N PRO A 58 8.65 13.36 -16.08
CA PRO A 58 10.08 13.34 -16.37
C PRO A 58 10.99 12.88 -15.23
N PRO A 59 10.76 13.26 -13.95
CA PRO A 59 11.59 12.79 -12.84
C PRO A 59 11.51 11.28 -12.59
N ASP A 60 10.44 10.60 -13.02
CA ASP A 60 10.25 9.17 -12.80
C ASP A 60 10.79 8.32 -13.96
N LEU A 61 11.05 8.93 -15.12
CA LEU A 61 11.44 8.22 -16.35
C LEU A 61 12.69 7.33 -16.19
N PRO A 62 13.81 7.80 -15.57
CA PRO A 62 14.99 6.95 -15.42
C PRO A 62 14.71 5.68 -14.63
N GLN A 63 13.91 5.80 -13.56
CA GLN A 63 13.55 4.65 -12.72
C GLN A 63 12.61 3.70 -13.45
N ALA A 64 11.60 4.22 -14.15
CA ALA A 64 10.66 3.40 -14.93
C ALA A 64 11.37 2.59 -16.02
N LEU A 65 12.33 3.18 -16.72
CA LEU A 65 13.15 2.48 -17.72
C LEU A 65 14.01 1.39 -17.08
N ALA A 66 14.71 1.70 -15.98
CA ALA A 66 15.54 0.73 -15.28
C ALA A 66 14.73 -0.46 -14.75
N ASP A 67 13.51 -0.23 -14.26
CA ASP A 67 12.61 -1.29 -13.82
C ASP A 67 12.18 -2.18 -14.98
N CYS A 68 11.83 -1.60 -16.13
CA CYS A 68 11.49 -2.35 -17.35
C CYS A 68 12.67 -3.21 -17.82
N GLU A 69 13.87 -2.64 -17.92
CA GLU A 69 15.08 -3.36 -18.33
C GLU A 69 15.39 -4.53 -17.39
N ARG A 70 15.34 -4.29 -16.08
CA ARG A 70 15.57 -5.31 -15.06
C ARG A 70 14.56 -6.45 -15.17
N CYS A 71 13.28 -6.16 -15.38
CA CYS A 71 12.25 -7.17 -15.57
C CYS A 71 12.50 -7.97 -16.84
N PHE A 72 12.79 -7.31 -17.94
CA PHE A 72 13.01 -7.95 -19.23
C PHE A 72 14.35 -8.71 -19.34
N ALA A 73 15.28 -8.50 -18.44
CA ALA A 73 16.49 -9.32 -18.35
C ALA A 73 16.17 -10.79 -18.03
N ASN A 74 15.08 -11.06 -17.30
CA ASN A 74 14.73 -12.39 -16.80
C ASN A 74 13.32 -12.85 -17.19
N SER A 75 12.54 -12.02 -17.92
CA SER A 75 11.13 -12.29 -18.23
C SER A 75 10.73 -11.64 -19.56
N LEU A 76 9.65 -12.15 -20.15
CA LEU A 76 8.96 -11.48 -21.27
C LEU A 76 7.93 -10.45 -20.79
N THR A 77 7.77 -10.30 -19.48
CA THR A 77 6.82 -9.36 -18.87
C THR A 77 7.53 -8.37 -17.98
N TYR A 78 6.93 -7.20 -17.80
CA TYR A 78 7.38 -6.17 -16.88
C TYR A 78 6.23 -5.65 -16.03
N SER A 79 6.60 -4.98 -14.93
CA SER A 79 5.70 -4.24 -14.06
C SER A 79 6.48 -3.10 -13.43
N THR A 80 5.95 -1.89 -13.53
CA THR A 80 6.55 -0.67 -12.95
C THR A 80 5.47 0.30 -12.52
N GLU A 81 5.80 1.20 -11.61
CA GLU A 81 4.91 2.27 -11.15
C GLU A 81 5.60 3.61 -11.37
N TYR A 82 4.87 4.57 -11.96
CA TYR A 82 5.36 5.92 -12.20
C TYR A 82 4.19 6.89 -12.27
N ARG A 83 4.50 8.18 -12.38
CA ARG A 83 3.47 9.22 -12.53
C ARG A 83 3.27 9.58 -13.99
N MET A 84 2.02 9.88 -14.33
CA MET A 84 1.62 10.49 -15.60
C MET A 84 0.91 11.80 -15.33
N GLN A 85 1.04 12.76 -16.25
CA GLN A 85 0.32 14.02 -16.15
C GLN A 85 -0.93 14.00 -17.02
N ARG A 86 -2.06 14.29 -16.41
CA ARG A 86 -3.34 14.46 -17.09
C ARG A 86 -3.42 15.81 -17.81
N LYS A 87 -4.39 15.95 -18.70
CA LYS A 87 -4.67 17.19 -19.43
C LYS A 87 -4.97 18.37 -18.51
N ASP A 88 -5.60 18.13 -17.36
CA ASP A 88 -5.89 19.12 -16.32
C ASP A 88 -4.66 19.52 -15.48
N GLY A 89 -3.48 18.98 -15.78
CA GLY A 89 -2.24 19.24 -15.08
C GLY A 89 -2.00 18.37 -13.84
N LYS A 90 -2.99 17.61 -13.39
CA LYS A 90 -2.85 16.72 -12.23
C LYS A 90 -1.89 15.55 -12.54
N LEU A 91 -1.07 15.21 -11.56
CA LEU A 91 -0.27 13.99 -11.58
C LEU A 91 -1.09 12.84 -10.99
N ILE A 92 -1.14 11.73 -11.71
CA ILE A 92 -1.69 10.46 -11.25
C ILE A 92 -0.59 9.41 -11.16
N TRP A 93 -0.68 8.52 -10.19
CA TRP A 93 0.15 7.34 -10.13
C TRP A 93 -0.46 6.23 -10.96
N VAL A 94 0.34 5.64 -11.81
CA VAL A 94 -0.09 4.50 -12.62
C VAL A 94 0.76 3.27 -12.31
N TRP A 95 0.14 2.12 -12.39
CA TRP A 95 0.77 0.82 -12.47
C TRP A 95 0.71 0.36 -13.91
N ASP A 96 1.87 0.20 -14.51
CA ASP A 96 2.04 -0.21 -15.89
C ASP A 96 2.61 -1.63 -15.91
N THR A 97 1.89 -2.53 -16.53
CA THR A 97 2.30 -3.93 -16.70
C THR A 97 2.08 -4.35 -18.14
N GLY A 98 3.03 -5.08 -18.68
CA GLY A 98 2.96 -5.49 -20.06
C GLY A 98 3.89 -6.63 -20.41
N SER A 99 3.89 -6.96 -21.71
CA SER A 99 4.70 -8.04 -22.26
C SER A 99 5.27 -7.70 -23.63
N LYS A 100 6.44 -8.26 -23.92
CA LYS A 100 7.01 -8.28 -25.25
C LYS A 100 6.32 -9.33 -26.12
N SER A 101 6.07 -8.99 -27.37
CA SER A 101 5.61 -9.93 -28.39
C SER A 101 6.21 -9.56 -29.75
N LYS A 102 6.03 -10.41 -30.74
CA LYS A 102 6.35 -10.08 -32.14
C LYS A 102 5.08 -9.65 -32.87
N ASN A 103 5.17 -8.57 -33.65
CA ASN A 103 4.10 -8.19 -34.58
C ASN A 103 4.18 -9.03 -35.89
N GLU A 104 3.27 -8.79 -36.84
CA GLU A 104 3.21 -9.49 -38.09
C GLU A 104 4.46 -9.28 -38.95
N GLU A 105 5.18 -8.18 -38.78
CA GLU A 105 6.43 -7.86 -39.43
C GLU A 105 7.67 -8.45 -38.73
N GLY A 106 7.49 -9.18 -37.61
CA GLY A 106 8.56 -9.77 -36.81
C GLY A 106 9.28 -8.78 -35.86
N LYS A 107 8.85 -7.50 -35.79
CA LYS A 107 9.40 -6.51 -34.90
C LYS A 107 8.95 -6.78 -33.45
N THR A 108 9.81 -6.48 -32.50
CA THR A 108 9.48 -6.58 -31.07
C THR A 108 8.59 -5.41 -30.66
N VAL A 109 7.45 -5.71 -30.08
CA VAL A 109 6.49 -4.73 -29.57
C VAL A 109 6.16 -5.01 -28.11
N ILE A 110 5.81 -3.95 -27.39
CA ILE A 110 5.28 -4.00 -26.03
C ILE A 110 3.77 -3.83 -26.11
N ASN A 111 3.05 -4.67 -25.37
CA ASN A 111 1.63 -4.49 -25.11
C ASN A 111 1.48 -4.21 -23.61
N SER A 112 0.98 -3.03 -23.26
CA SER A 112 0.83 -2.57 -21.90
C SER A 112 -0.63 -2.40 -21.49
N VAL A 113 -0.88 -2.69 -20.20
CA VAL A 113 -2.09 -2.31 -19.49
C VAL A 113 -1.68 -1.34 -18.38
N ILE A 114 -2.32 -0.19 -18.34
CA ILE A 114 -2.03 0.89 -17.41
C ILE A 114 -3.24 1.08 -16.50
N VAL A 115 -3.02 1.06 -15.19
CA VAL A 115 -4.06 1.20 -14.17
C VAL A 115 -3.75 2.41 -13.29
N ASP A 116 -4.73 3.30 -13.12
CA ASP A 116 -4.62 4.38 -12.15
C ASP A 116 -4.67 3.81 -10.74
N ILE A 117 -3.61 4.00 -9.97
CA ILE A 117 -3.46 3.54 -8.59
C ILE A 117 -3.40 4.71 -7.59
N THR A 118 -3.77 5.91 -8.02
CA THR A 118 -3.67 7.13 -7.20
C THR A 118 -4.48 7.01 -5.91
N GLU A 119 -5.74 6.61 -6.00
CA GLU A 119 -6.61 6.44 -4.84
C GLU A 119 -6.08 5.35 -3.89
N ARG A 120 -5.66 4.21 -4.43
CA ARG A 120 -5.07 3.12 -3.64
C ARG A 120 -3.83 3.59 -2.88
N ARG A 121 -2.94 4.38 -3.51
CA ARG A 121 -1.76 4.94 -2.84
C ARG A 121 -2.14 5.91 -1.74
N HIS A 122 -3.08 6.84 -2.01
CA HIS A 122 -3.56 7.78 -0.99
C HIS A 122 -4.15 7.07 0.22
N THR A 123 -4.96 6.04 0.00
CA THR A 123 -5.54 5.24 1.09
C THR A 123 -4.46 4.55 1.91
N ASN A 124 -3.50 3.90 1.27
CA ASN A 124 -2.39 3.24 1.95
C ASN A 124 -1.52 4.22 2.75
N ASP A 125 -1.22 5.40 2.19
CA ASP A 125 -0.43 6.43 2.87
C ASP A 125 -1.18 7.01 4.07
N THR A 126 -2.49 7.19 3.96
CA THR A 126 -3.35 7.63 5.08
C THR A 126 -3.34 6.61 6.20
N ILE A 127 -3.52 5.32 5.89
CA ILE A 127 -3.47 4.23 6.87
C ILE A 127 -2.09 4.19 7.55
N ARG A 128 -1.00 4.31 6.79
CA ARG A 128 0.36 4.33 7.34
C ARG A 128 0.58 5.51 8.29
N ARG A 129 0.13 6.71 7.91
CA ARG A 129 0.24 7.91 8.76
C ARG A 129 -0.60 7.78 10.02
N GLN A 130 -1.83 7.30 9.92
CA GLN A 130 -2.68 7.05 11.09
C GLN A 130 -2.05 6.03 12.03
N LYS A 131 -1.55 4.91 11.50
CA LYS A 131 -0.86 3.89 12.30
C LYS A 131 0.37 4.46 13.01
N ALA A 132 1.21 5.22 12.31
CA ALA A 132 2.40 5.86 12.90
C ALA A 132 2.02 6.88 13.99
N PHE A 133 0.97 7.66 13.76
CA PHE A 133 0.46 8.60 14.75
C PHE A 133 -0.08 7.89 16.01
N PHE A 134 -0.91 6.85 15.84
CA PHE A 134 -1.38 6.03 16.95
C PHE A 134 -0.23 5.39 17.72
N GLN A 135 0.75 4.85 17.03
CA GLN A 135 1.93 4.26 17.66
C GLN A 135 2.70 5.31 18.48
N SER A 136 2.91 6.50 17.90
CA SER A 136 3.56 7.60 18.63
C SER A 136 2.79 8.01 19.90
N LEU A 137 1.46 8.18 19.82
CA LEU A 137 0.63 8.47 20.98
C LEU A 137 0.70 7.36 22.02
N TYR A 138 0.63 6.11 21.58
CA TYR A 138 0.69 4.94 22.44
C TYR A 138 2.02 4.88 23.22
N ASP A 139 3.14 5.15 22.55
CA ASP A 139 4.47 5.09 23.15
C ASP A 139 4.83 6.32 23.98
N THR A 140 4.23 7.49 23.69
CA THR A 140 4.52 8.74 24.44
C THR A 140 3.54 9.02 25.58
N THR A 141 2.46 8.23 25.71
CA THR A 141 1.47 8.40 26.78
C THR A 141 2.08 8.04 28.14
N LEU A 142 1.95 8.95 29.12
CA LEU A 142 2.34 8.74 30.52
C LEU A 142 1.26 7.97 31.32
N CYS A 143 0.53 7.11 30.67
CA CYS A 143 -0.41 6.16 31.26
C CYS A 143 -0.04 4.75 30.84
N ALA A 144 -0.06 3.81 31.75
CA ALA A 144 0.10 2.40 31.44
C ALA A 144 -1.09 1.92 30.61
N LEU A 145 -0.82 1.48 29.37
CA LEU A 145 -1.82 0.96 28.45
C LEU A 145 -1.49 -0.50 28.16
N VAL A 146 -2.41 -1.38 28.50
CA VAL A 146 -2.24 -2.83 28.30
C VAL A 146 -3.43 -3.37 27.53
N GLN A 147 -3.18 -4.25 26.60
CA GLN A 147 -4.19 -4.92 25.81
C GLN A 147 -4.17 -6.43 26.07
N TYR A 148 -5.32 -6.96 26.41
CA TYR A 148 -5.58 -8.38 26.57
C TYR A 148 -6.68 -8.84 25.61
N ASP A 149 -6.68 -10.14 25.25
CA ASP A 149 -7.84 -10.75 24.62
C ASP A 149 -8.95 -11.04 25.67
N LEU A 150 -10.11 -11.52 25.20
CA LEU A 150 -11.23 -11.84 26.10
C LEU A 150 -10.95 -13.04 27.03
N ASN A 151 -9.88 -13.78 26.80
CA ASN A 151 -9.45 -14.90 27.65
C ASN A 151 -8.41 -14.44 28.69
N GLY A 152 -8.05 -13.15 28.67
CA GLY A 152 -7.02 -12.60 29.55
C GLY A 152 -5.59 -12.84 29.09
N THR A 153 -5.38 -13.24 27.82
CA THR A 153 -4.05 -13.40 27.24
C THR A 153 -3.47 -12.03 26.89
N PHE A 154 -2.27 -11.75 27.32
CA PHE A 154 -1.56 -10.52 27.02
C PHE A 154 -1.27 -10.41 25.53
N LEU A 155 -1.71 -9.31 24.91
CA LEU A 155 -1.49 -9.00 23.50
C LEU A 155 -0.37 -7.97 23.34
N ASN A 156 -0.48 -6.82 24.04
CA ASN A 156 0.44 -5.71 23.88
C ASN A 156 0.38 -4.75 25.09
N ALA A 157 1.45 -3.97 25.29
CA ALA A 157 1.48 -2.85 26.24
C ALA A 157 2.42 -1.76 25.71
N ASN A 158 2.16 -0.50 26.12
CA ASN A 158 3.07 0.59 25.78
C ASN A 158 4.33 0.57 26.68
N ALA A 159 5.36 1.29 26.25
CA ALA A 159 6.64 1.34 26.97
C ALA A 159 6.48 1.79 28.42
N PHE A 160 5.63 2.79 28.68
CA PHE A 160 5.36 3.31 30.01
C PHE A 160 4.78 2.25 30.97
N THR A 161 4.03 1.27 30.46
CA THR A 161 3.54 0.14 31.30
C THR A 161 4.70 -0.62 31.92
N PHE A 162 5.69 -0.95 31.12
CA PHE A 162 6.86 -1.72 31.58
C PHE A 162 7.74 -0.92 32.53
N ASP A 163 7.87 0.39 32.30
CA ASP A 163 8.55 1.31 33.23
C ASP A 163 7.87 1.35 34.60
N VAL A 164 6.52 1.37 34.64
CA VAL A 164 5.74 1.42 35.87
C VAL A 164 5.80 0.10 36.64
N ILE A 165 5.70 -1.04 35.93
CA ILE A 165 5.68 -2.36 36.60
C ILE A 165 7.09 -2.91 36.87
N GLY A 166 8.13 -2.29 36.34
CA GLY A 166 9.52 -2.67 36.57
C GLY A 166 9.96 -3.96 35.87
N TYR A 167 9.26 -4.37 34.80
CA TYR A 167 9.60 -5.53 33.97
C TYR A 167 9.98 -5.09 32.55
N THR A 168 10.78 -5.88 31.87
CA THR A 168 10.81 -5.85 30.40
C THR A 168 9.63 -6.65 29.86
N GLU A 169 9.25 -6.44 28.60
CA GLU A 169 8.18 -7.23 27.97
C GLU A 169 8.50 -8.74 28.00
N GLU A 170 9.76 -9.10 27.74
CA GLU A 170 10.22 -10.48 27.77
C GLU A 170 10.10 -11.09 29.17
N GLN A 171 10.55 -10.38 30.20
CA GLN A 171 10.41 -10.82 31.60
C GLN A 171 8.93 -10.96 31.99
N PHE A 172 8.09 -9.98 31.62
CA PHE A 172 6.67 -10.06 31.92
C PHE A 172 6.01 -11.30 31.28
N ARG A 173 6.35 -11.61 30.03
CA ARG A 173 5.82 -12.81 29.35
C ARG A 173 6.33 -14.11 29.95
N THR A 174 7.61 -14.17 30.33
CA THR A 174 8.24 -15.41 30.81
C THR A 174 8.01 -15.69 32.29
N GLU A 175 8.07 -14.65 33.13
CA GLU A 175 7.96 -14.80 34.58
C GLU A 175 6.52 -14.80 35.11
N THR A 176 5.62 -14.05 34.43
CA THR A 176 4.21 -13.92 34.84
C THR A 176 3.24 -14.68 33.93
N GLY A 177 3.76 -15.30 32.87
CA GLY A 177 2.92 -15.88 31.80
C GLY A 177 2.08 -14.84 31.05
N GLY A 178 2.45 -13.55 31.13
CA GLY A 178 1.67 -12.43 30.56
C GLY A 178 0.36 -12.16 31.32
N SER A 179 0.23 -12.63 32.55
CA SER A 179 -1.00 -12.44 33.34
C SER A 179 -0.98 -11.17 34.17
N LEU A 180 -1.97 -10.29 33.95
CA LEU A 180 -2.18 -9.13 34.80
C LEU A 180 -2.33 -9.52 36.28
N MET A 181 -3.02 -10.62 36.55
CA MET A 181 -3.28 -11.08 37.92
C MET A 181 -2.03 -11.41 38.69
N SER A 182 -0.94 -11.76 38.01
CA SER A 182 0.33 -12.11 38.66
C SER A 182 1.07 -10.91 39.22
N ILE A 183 0.73 -9.69 38.81
CA ILE A 183 1.34 -8.43 39.32
C ILE A 183 0.42 -7.63 40.21
N VAL A 184 -0.85 -8.02 40.36
CA VAL A 184 -1.81 -7.39 41.25
C VAL A 184 -1.55 -7.89 42.70
N HIS A 185 -1.60 -6.96 43.66
CA HIS A 185 -1.46 -7.35 45.07
C HIS A 185 -2.53 -8.36 45.49
N PRO A 186 -2.20 -9.43 46.21
CA PRO A 186 -3.14 -10.51 46.56
C PRO A 186 -4.47 -10.06 47.13
N CYS A 187 -4.49 -8.99 47.95
CA CYS A 187 -5.73 -8.46 48.53
C CYS A 187 -6.67 -7.79 47.52
N ASP A 188 -6.18 -7.46 46.32
CA ASP A 188 -6.93 -6.71 45.30
C ASP A 188 -7.34 -7.59 44.12
N VAL A 189 -6.86 -8.85 44.04
CA VAL A 189 -7.12 -9.77 42.94
C VAL A 189 -8.60 -10.01 42.69
N ASP A 190 -9.40 -10.24 43.73
CA ASP A 190 -10.83 -10.48 43.59
C ASP A 190 -11.56 -9.25 43.07
N THR A 191 -11.21 -8.06 43.56
CA THR A 191 -11.75 -6.80 43.06
C THR A 191 -11.46 -6.58 41.58
N VAL A 192 -10.21 -6.82 41.15
CA VAL A 192 -9.81 -6.71 39.74
C VAL A 192 -10.58 -7.69 38.88
N ARG A 193 -10.72 -8.95 39.34
CA ARG A 193 -11.46 -9.99 38.61
C ARG A 193 -12.93 -9.60 38.40
N GLU A 194 -13.63 -9.17 39.45
CA GLU A 194 -15.01 -8.71 39.35
C GLU A 194 -15.19 -7.56 38.35
N HIS A 195 -14.24 -6.63 38.29
CA HIS A 195 -14.29 -5.49 37.38
C HIS A 195 -14.08 -5.95 35.94
N ILE A 196 -13.17 -6.90 35.68
CA ILE A 196 -12.95 -7.48 34.35
C ILE A 196 -14.18 -8.26 33.89
N GLU A 197 -14.79 -9.08 34.78
CA GLU A 197 -16.01 -9.83 34.47
C GLU A 197 -17.17 -8.88 34.10
N ARG A 198 -17.36 -7.79 34.84
CA ARG A 198 -18.35 -6.75 34.51
C ARG A 198 -18.06 -6.07 33.17
N LEU A 199 -16.81 -5.71 32.92
CA LEU A 199 -16.39 -5.11 31.66
C LEU A 199 -16.73 -6.01 30.46
N ILE A 200 -16.48 -7.31 30.59
CA ILE A 200 -16.80 -8.30 29.56
C ILE A 200 -18.31 -8.46 29.39
N ALA A 201 -19.06 -8.56 30.50
CA ALA A 201 -20.52 -8.77 30.50
C ALA A 201 -21.29 -7.56 29.96
N ASP A 202 -20.97 -6.37 30.48
CA ASP A 202 -21.71 -5.14 30.19
C ASP A 202 -21.19 -4.38 28.97
N ARG A 203 -19.98 -4.71 28.49
CA ARG A 203 -19.23 -4.00 27.43
C ARG A 203 -19.11 -2.49 27.71
N ARG A 204 -18.98 -2.12 28.99
CA ARG A 204 -18.84 -0.73 29.43
C ARG A 204 -17.51 -0.54 30.17
N PRO A 205 -16.81 0.59 29.96
CA PRO A 205 -15.61 0.88 30.70
C PRO A 205 -15.91 0.93 32.19
N THR A 206 -15.02 0.40 32.99
CA THR A 206 -15.06 0.44 34.45
C THR A 206 -13.78 1.06 34.98
N VAL A 207 -13.85 1.68 36.18
CA VAL A 207 -12.69 2.30 36.86
C VAL A 207 -12.61 1.71 38.24
N TYR A 208 -11.41 1.31 38.63
CA TYR A 208 -11.12 0.80 39.97
C TYR A 208 -9.68 1.12 40.36
N ASN A 209 -9.38 1.06 41.65
CA ASN A 209 -8.04 1.22 42.21
C ASN A 209 -7.56 -0.13 42.74
N CYS A 210 -6.31 -0.47 42.42
CA CYS A 210 -5.63 -1.66 42.92
C CYS A 210 -4.14 -1.36 43.17
N ARG A 211 -3.50 -2.20 43.96
CA ARG A 211 -2.06 -2.14 44.29
C ARG A 211 -1.33 -3.28 43.58
#